data_444b9998b26a9537d9a126d2114ba768
#
_entry.id   444b9998b26a9537d9a126d2114ba768
#
_cell.length_a   1.000
_cell.length_b   1.000
_cell.length_c   1.000
_cell.angle_alpha   90.00
_cell.angle_beta   90.00
_cell.angle_gamma   90.00
#
_symmetry.space_group_name_H-M   'P 1'
#
loop_
_entity.id
_entity.type
_entity.pdbx_description
1 polymer ?
#
loop_
_entity_poly.entity_id
_entity_poly.type
_entity_poly.pdbx_seq_one_letter_code
_entity_poly.pdbx_strand_id
1 'polypeptide(L)'
;MPKINQNNLVPSSCPKCEAPLQWDGVHLICTGDKCIAQLIRSVAYFYSHKGIKIDGIGEKIVEKLLENQKIYETFLTCPWALLDDKSYNIYMEIISILGTTIYGNLLKQIINVKDHYNMAHFISGLGLPGISYKTALRLCQYIKSGQLNVPVSKKAIASFFDGLIIFNRAKEEMKNFSFTPLPEKAKAIYCITGILSQSRDALIECFSTYGYEFSNNVTRETNYLIVGTSPGKTKIKLATKNNMPQITEAQFIKLLNNDII
;
A
#
# COMPACT_ATOMS: atom_id res chain seq x y z
N MET A 1 11.52 -5.96 -40.29
CA MET A 1 11.50 -4.99 -39.20
C MET A 1 12.91 -4.44 -39.04
N PRO A 2 13.15 -3.13 -39.12
CA PRO A 2 14.48 -2.56 -38.95
C PRO A 2 14.95 -2.80 -37.54
N LYS A 3 16.16 -3.31 -37.35
CA LYS A 3 16.82 -3.44 -36.06
C LYS A 3 17.07 -2.02 -35.52
N ILE A 4 16.29 -1.59 -34.55
CA ILE A 4 16.52 -0.34 -33.81
C ILE A 4 17.83 -0.53 -33.05
N ASN A 5 18.82 0.30 -33.37
CA ASN A 5 20.11 0.32 -32.70
C ASN A 5 19.89 0.89 -31.29
N GLN A 6 19.79 0.02 -30.28
CA GLN A 6 19.40 0.36 -28.92
C GLN A 6 20.43 1.20 -28.14
N ASN A 7 21.64 1.43 -28.72
CA ASN A 7 22.74 2.04 -27.97
C ASN A 7 22.66 3.58 -27.81
N ASN A 8 21.70 4.27 -28.44
CA ASN A 8 21.61 5.74 -28.37
C ASN A 8 20.33 6.29 -27.70
N LEU A 9 19.46 5.44 -27.11
CA LEU A 9 18.19 5.87 -26.55
C LEU A 9 18.10 5.74 -25.02
N VAL A 10 19.08 5.11 -24.38
CA VAL A 10 19.06 4.91 -22.93
C VAL A 10 20.02 5.89 -22.28
N PRO A 11 19.53 6.81 -21.45
CA PRO A 11 20.42 7.75 -20.74
C PRO A 11 21.32 7.01 -19.76
N SER A 12 22.57 7.45 -19.64
CA SER A 12 23.55 6.92 -18.67
C SER A 12 23.45 7.61 -17.30
N SER A 13 22.90 8.84 -17.28
CA SER A 13 22.76 9.64 -16.06
C SER A 13 21.32 10.11 -15.86
N CYS A 14 20.97 10.37 -14.61
CA CYS A 14 19.66 10.86 -14.24
C CYS A 14 19.46 12.31 -14.71
N PRO A 15 18.39 12.65 -15.44
CA PRO A 15 18.16 14.00 -15.94
C PRO A 15 17.81 15.02 -14.82
N LYS A 16 17.60 14.58 -13.58
CA LYS A 16 17.22 15.43 -12.44
C LYS A 16 18.37 15.67 -11.44
N CYS A 17 19.31 14.73 -11.31
CA CYS A 17 20.40 14.84 -10.33
C CYS A 17 21.76 14.41 -10.89
N GLU A 18 21.84 14.08 -12.19
CA GLU A 18 23.04 13.67 -12.92
C GLU A 18 23.75 12.41 -12.40
N ALA A 19 23.26 11.81 -11.30
CA ALA A 19 23.79 10.55 -10.79
C ALA A 19 23.64 9.42 -11.82
N PRO A 20 24.53 8.41 -11.78
CA PRO A 20 24.48 7.27 -12.68
C PRO A 20 23.14 6.55 -12.63
N LEU A 21 22.71 6.04 -13.77
CA LEU A 21 21.55 5.15 -13.87
C LEU A 21 22.06 3.71 -13.92
N GLN A 22 21.38 2.82 -13.19
CA GLN A 22 21.67 1.39 -13.14
C GLN A 22 20.44 0.56 -13.45
N TRP A 23 20.65 -0.59 -14.08
CA TRP A 23 19.58 -1.55 -14.33
C TRP A 23 19.28 -2.41 -13.10
N ASP A 24 18.02 -2.43 -12.66
CA ASP A 24 17.48 -3.42 -11.73
C ASP A 24 16.42 -4.25 -12.47
N GLY A 25 16.85 -5.40 -12.97
CA GLY A 25 16.05 -6.20 -13.91
C GLY A 25 15.75 -5.45 -15.20
N VAL A 26 14.49 -5.11 -15.46
CA VAL A 26 14.03 -4.36 -16.63
C VAL A 26 13.87 -2.87 -16.39
N HIS A 27 14.12 -2.40 -15.17
CA HIS A 27 13.95 -1.00 -14.78
C HIS A 27 15.30 -0.29 -14.70
N LEU A 28 15.37 0.90 -15.29
CA LEU A 28 16.51 1.79 -15.15
C LEU A 28 16.28 2.72 -13.98
N ILE A 29 17.10 2.57 -12.93
CA ILE A 29 16.97 3.30 -11.66
C ILE A 29 18.12 4.27 -11.45
N CYS A 30 17.80 5.42 -10.85
CA CYS A 30 18.80 6.39 -10.43
C CYS A 30 19.46 5.94 -9.12
N THR A 31 20.80 6.05 -9.03
CA THR A 31 21.56 5.69 -7.82
C THR A 31 21.84 6.87 -6.89
N GLY A 32 21.32 8.05 -7.20
CA GLY A 32 21.55 9.24 -6.40
C GLY A 32 20.73 9.27 -5.11
N ASP A 33 21.40 9.28 -3.96
CA ASP A 33 20.79 9.22 -2.62
C ASP A 33 19.85 10.41 -2.31
N LYS A 34 20.08 11.55 -2.95
CA LYS A 34 19.30 12.80 -2.76
C LYS A 34 18.58 13.23 -4.03
N CYS A 35 18.22 12.26 -4.88
CA CYS A 35 17.54 12.57 -6.12
C CYS A 35 16.11 13.08 -5.84
N ILE A 36 15.85 14.35 -6.22
CA ILE A 36 14.54 14.98 -6.02
C ILE A 36 13.40 14.20 -6.70
N ALA A 37 13.65 13.60 -7.87
CA ALA A 37 12.63 12.81 -8.57
C ALA A 37 12.29 11.52 -7.82
N GLN A 38 13.26 10.89 -7.15
CA GLN A 38 12.99 9.75 -6.27
C GLN A 38 12.24 10.18 -5.02
N LEU A 39 12.62 11.30 -4.41
CA LEU A 39 11.96 11.84 -3.24
C LEU A 39 10.49 12.19 -3.54
N ILE A 40 10.21 12.86 -4.65
CA ILE A 40 8.84 13.15 -5.10
C ILE A 40 8.02 11.86 -5.16
N ARG A 41 8.54 10.84 -5.83
CA ARG A 41 7.84 9.55 -5.97
C ARG A 41 7.65 8.83 -4.65
N SER A 42 8.68 8.79 -3.80
CA SER A 42 8.60 8.10 -2.51
C SER A 42 7.59 8.75 -1.56
N VAL A 43 7.58 10.08 -1.48
CA VAL A 43 6.59 10.83 -0.66
C VAL A 43 5.18 10.67 -1.22
N ALA A 44 4.98 10.83 -2.53
CA ALA A 44 3.67 10.63 -3.17
C ALA A 44 3.19 9.19 -3.03
N TYR A 45 4.08 8.20 -3.10
CA TYR A 45 3.77 6.79 -2.88
C TYR A 45 3.36 6.52 -1.44
N PHE A 46 4.06 7.11 -0.45
CA PHE A 46 3.75 6.98 0.96
C PHE A 46 2.32 7.45 1.28
N TYR A 47 1.90 8.58 0.67
CA TYR A 47 0.56 9.14 0.85
C TYR A 47 -0.48 8.65 -0.18
N SER A 48 -0.18 7.59 -0.93
CA SER A 48 -1.11 6.95 -1.85
C SER A 48 -1.89 5.81 -1.18
N HIS A 49 -2.83 5.21 -1.93
CA HIS A 49 -3.53 3.99 -1.52
C HIS A 49 -2.61 2.77 -1.25
N LYS A 50 -1.34 2.86 -1.54
CA LYS A 50 -0.33 1.83 -1.23
C LYS A 50 0.24 1.95 0.18
N GLY A 51 0.16 3.13 0.75
CA GLY A 51 0.62 3.45 2.09
C GLY A 51 -0.49 4.07 2.94
N ILE A 52 -0.26 5.27 3.45
CA ILE A 52 -1.21 6.03 4.25
C ILE A 52 -1.90 7.06 3.35
N LYS A 53 -3.05 6.70 2.82
CA LYS A 53 -3.76 7.50 1.81
C LYS A 53 -4.19 8.86 2.36
N ILE A 54 -3.70 9.92 1.70
CA ILE A 54 -4.18 11.29 1.86
C ILE A 54 -4.47 11.84 0.47
N ASP A 55 -5.75 12.08 0.17
CA ASP A 55 -6.14 12.60 -1.13
C ASP A 55 -5.60 14.02 -1.31
N GLY A 56 -5.05 14.30 -2.48
CA GLY A 56 -4.44 15.59 -2.82
C GLY A 56 -2.92 15.62 -2.67
N ILE A 57 -2.27 14.61 -2.09
CA ILE A 57 -0.80 14.48 -2.03
C ILE A 57 -0.32 13.61 -3.19
N GLY A 58 -0.40 14.12 -4.41
CA GLY A 58 0.20 13.48 -5.59
C GLY A 58 1.54 14.10 -5.97
N GLU A 59 2.23 13.49 -6.96
CA GLU A 59 3.58 13.93 -7.40
C GLU A 59 3.67 15.43 -7.68
N LYS A 60 2.67 16.03 -8.35
CA LYS A 60 2.64 17.47 -8.65
C LYS A 60 2.61 18.36 -7.40
N ILE A 61 1.86 17.96 -6.38
CA ILE A 61 1.79 18.71 -5.13
C ILE A 61 3.10 18.53 -4.35
N VAL A 62 3.62 17.31 -4.30
CA VAL A 62 4.91 17.03 -3.65
C VAL A 62 6.03 17.78 -4.36
N GLU A 63 6.09 17.82 -5.70
CA GLU A 63 7.08 18.57 -6.47
C GLU A 63 7.06 20.05 -6.06
N LYS A 64 5.87 20.66 -6.02
CA LYS A 64 5.70 22.05 -5.60
C LYS A 64 6.14 22.30 -4.14
N LEU A 65 5.85 21.36 -3.24
CA LEU A 65 6.27 21.47 -1.83
C LEU A 65 7.79 21.37 -1.69
N LEU A 66 8.45 20.51 -2.46
CA LEU A 66 9.90 20.30 -2.39
C LEU A 66 10.73 21.43 -3.03
N GLU A 67 10.11 22.43 -3.67
CA GLU A 67 10.77 23.69 -4.04
C GLU A 67 11.19 24.49 -2.81
N ASN A 68 10.54 24.29 -1.66
CA ASN A 68 10.92 24.87 -0.38
C ASN A 68 11.99 23.99 0.29
N GLN A 69 13.17 24.58 0.56
CA GLN A 69 14.32 23.87 1.10
C GLN A 69 14.04 23.19 2.45
N LYS A 70 13.29 23.84 3.33
CA LYS A 70 12.96 23.32 4.65
C LYS A 70 12.05 22.10 4.56
N ILE A 71 11.06 22.14 3.66
CA ILE A 71 10.18 21.01 3.38
C ILE A 71 10.97 19.86 2.75
N TYR A 72 11.86 20.15 1.78
CA TYR A 72 12.73 19.17 1.15
C TYR A 72 13.59 18.42 2.18
N GLU A 73 14.29 19.14 3.06
CA GLU A 73 15.13 18.53 4.10
C GLU A 73 14.31 17.68 5.08
N THR A 74 13.10 18.13 5.41
CA THR A 74 12.20 17.38 6.28
C THR A 74 11.75 16.07 5.64
N PHE A 75 11.26 16.11 4.40
CA PHE A 75 10.81 14.90 3.72
C PHE A 75 11.94 13.94 3.35
N LEU A 76 13.16 14.43 3.16
CA LEU A 76 14.32 13.58 2.88
C LEU A 76 14.60 12.60 4.02
N THR A 77 14.33 13.03 5.25
CA THR A 77 14.56 12.20 6.46
C THR A 77 13.29 11.57 6.99
N CYS A 78 12.15 12.22 6.80
CA CYS A 78 10.85 11.85 7.38
C CYS A 78 9.74 11.90 6.31
N PRO A 79 9.58 10.89 5.45
CA PRO A 79 8.49 10.85 4.47
C PRO A 79 7.10 10.98 5.12
N TRP A 80 6.96 10.61 6.39
CA TRP A 80 5.74 10.71 7.19
C TRP A 80 5.53 12.07 7.86
N ALA A 81 6.30 13.08 7.52
CA ALA A 81 6.31 14.38 8.23
C ALA A 81 4.94 15.06 8.34
N LEU A 82 4.00 14.81 7.40
CA LEU A 82 2.65 15.37 7.52
C LEU A 82 1.82 14.74 8.66
N LEU A 83 2.25 13.59 9.18
CA LEU A 83 1.57 12.90 10.28
C LEU A 83 2.14 13.27 11.65
N ASP A 84 3.26 14.00 11.68
CA ASP A 84 3.97 14.35 12.91
C ASP A 84 3.52 15.73 13.43
N ASP A 85 3.11 15.78 14.69
CA ASP A 85 2.70 17.03 15.35
C ASP A 85 3.86 18.03 15.52
N LYS A 86 5.11 17.56 15.51
CA LYS A 86 6.29 18.42 15.56
C LYS A 86 6.53 19.18 14.25
N SER A 87 5.85 18.82 13.21
CA SER A 87 5.94 19.44 11.89
C SER A 87 5.26 20.81 11.80
N TYR A 88 4.88 21.42 12.94
CA TYR A 88 4.29 22.76 12.96
C TYR A 88 5.07 23.76 12.12
N ASN A 89 6.40 23.66 12.13
CA ASN A 89 7.26 24.54 11.34
C ASN A 89 7.09 24.36 9.81
N ILE A 90 6.75 23.16 9.32
CA ILE A 90 6.51 22.96 7.88
C ILE A 90 5.06 23.24 7.49
N TYR A 91 4.12 23.23 8.43
CA TYR A 91 2.72 23.53 8.13
C TYR A 91 2.54 24.97 7.65
N MET A 92 3.24 25.93 8.25
CA MET A 92 3.18 27.32 7.81
C MET A 92 3.74 27.49 6.39
N GLU A 93 4.81 26.78 6.06
CA GLU A 93 5.38 26.74 4.71
C GLU A 93 4.40 26.09 3.72
N ILE A 94 3.77 24.97 4.10
CA ILE A 94 2.79 24.28 3.27
C ILE A 94 1.57 25.19 3.00
N ILE A 95 1.09 25.89 4.02
CA ILE A 95 -0.01 26.86 3.88
C ILE A 95 0.38 27.96 2.90
N SER A 96 1.58 28.50 3.00
CA SER A 96 2.07 29.57 2.11
C SER A 96 2.15 29.12 0.64
N ILE A 97 2.45 27.83 0.40
CA ILE A 97 2.60 27.27 -0.93
C ILE A 97 1.26 26.83 -1.53
N LEU A 98 0.42 26.15 -0.76
CA LEU A 98 -0.83 25.55 -1.24
C LEU A 98 -2.07 26.40 -0.99
N GLY A 99 -2.01 27.35 -0.07
CA GLY A 99 -3.14 28.13 0.40
C GLY A 99 -3.93 27.44 1.51
N THR A 100 -4.69 28.25 2.26
CA THR A 100 -5.45 27.80 3.44
C THR A 100 -6.53 26.77 3.13
N THR A 101 -7.19 26.88 1.98
CA THR A 101 -8.28 25.96 1.59
C THR A 101 -7.76 24.54 1.32
N ILE A 102 -6.69 24.41 0.52
CA ILE A 102 -6.10 23.10 0.21
C ILE A 102 -5.54 22.49 1.48
N TYR A 103 -4.78 23.28 2.24
CA TYR A 103 -4.23 22.82 3.51
C TYR A 103 -5.30 22.38 4.50
N GLY A 104 -6.41 23.13 4.64
CA GLY A 104 -7.52 22.75 5.50
C GLY A 104 -8.15 21.41 5.12
N ASN A 105 -8.25 21.10 3.83
CA ASN A 105 -8.73 19.80 3.35
C ASN A 105 -7.73 18.67 3.66
N LEU A 106 -6.43 18.93 3.51
CA LEU A 106 -5.37 17.98 3.88
C LEU A 106 -5.40 17.70 5.39
N LEU A 107 -5.50 18.74 6.21
CA LEU A 107 -5.54 18.60 7.66
C LEU A 107 -6.72 17.75 8.15
N LYS A 108 -7.92 17.92 7.57
CA LYS A 108 -9.08 17.07 7.88
C LYS A 108 -8.80 15.60 7.59
N GLN A 109 -8.13 15.30 6.48
CA GLN A 109 -7.77 13.93 6.14
C GLN A 109 -6.69 13.37 7.07
N ILE A 110 -5.67 14.17 7.42
CA ILE A 110 -4.61 13.78 8.37
C ILE A 110 -5.22 13.42 9.73
N ILE A 111 -6.21 14.18 10.22
CA ILE A 111 -6.91 13.87 11.46
C ILE A 111 -7.66 12.53 11.35
N ASN A 112 -8.36 12.30 10.24
CA ASN A 112 -9.12 11.07 10.02
C ASN A 112 -8.24 9.83 9.79
N VAL A 113 -6.99 10.02 9.33
CA VAL A 113 -6.05 8.93 9.06
C VAL A 113 -5.70 8.13 10.31
N LYS A 114 -5.71 8.77 11.48
CA LYS A 114 -5.31 8.15 12.77
C LYS A 114 -6.11 6.88 13.09
N ASP A 115 -7.35 6.78 12.63
CA ASP A 115 -8.27 5.69 12.98
C ASP A 115 -8.36 4.57 11.91
N HIS A 116 -7.59 4.64 10.83
CA HIS A 116 -7.77 3.74 9.69
C HIS A 116 -6.52 2.98 9.25
N TYR A 117 -5.33 3.34 9.74
CA TYR A 117 -4.08 2.78 9.25
C TYR A 117 -3.27 2.09 10.33
N ASN A 118 -2.65 0.97 9.98
CA ASN A 118 -1.83 0.16 10.86
C ASN A 118 -0.37 0.12 10.39
N MET A 119 0.48 -0.56 11.16
CA MET A 119 1.91 -0.72 10.86
C MET A 119 2.17 -1.25 9.45
N ALA A 120 1.33 -2.15 8.93
CA ALA A 120 1.53 -2.70 7.58
C ALA A 120 1.32 -1.66 6.48
N HIS A 121 0.39 -0.73 6.66
CA HIS A 121 0.22 0.41 5.75
C HIS A 121 1.45 1.32 5.75
N PHE A 122 1.97 1.64 6.94
CA PHE A 122 3.17 2.47 7.06
C PHE A 122 4.37 1.83 6.34
N ILE A 123 4.68 0.58 6.66
CA ILE A 123 5.81 -0.15 6.06
C ILE A 123 5.64 -0.32 4.54
N SER A 124 4.41 -0.60 4.08
CA SER A 124 4.09 -0.65 2.65
C SER A 124 4.33 0.70 1.96
N GLY A 125 3.92 1.79 2.62
CA GLY A 125 4.08 3.16 2.13
C GLY A 125 5.53 3.60 1.93
N LEU A 126 6.49 3.00 2.64
CA LEU A 126 7.92 3.27 2.44
C LEU A 126 8.43 2.84 1.06
N GLY A 127 7.65 2.07 0.28
CA GLY A 127 8.03 1.65 -1.07
C GLY A 127 9.22 0.71 -1.14
N LEU A 128 9.50 -0.03 -0.08
CA LEU A 128 10.66 -0.92 0.03
C LEU A 128 10.55 -2.12 -0.95
N PRO A 129 11.69 -2.61 -1.50
CA PRO A 129 11.71 -3.67 -2.48
C PRO A 129 11.00 -4.95 -2.02
N GLY A 130 10.01 -5.42 -2.79
CA GLY A 130 9.25 -6.65 -2.50
C GLY A 130 8.20 -6.51 -1.39
N ILE A 131 7.98 -5.31 -0.87
CA ILE A 131 6.98 -5.01 0.15
C ILE A 131 5.74 -4.37 -0.48
N SER A 132 4.67 -5.14 -0.57
CA SER A 132 3.30 -4.63 -0.75
C SER A 132 2.59 -4.63 0.60
N TYR A 133 1.44 -3.97 0.70
CA TYR A 133 0.61 -4.01 1.91
C TYR A 133 0.34 -5.46 2.37
N LYS A 134 -0.02 -6.36 1.44
CA LYS A 134 -0.30 -7.76 1.75
C LYS A 134 0.94 -8.49 2.30
N THR A 135 2.13 -8.21 1.75
CA THR A 135 3.40 -8.77 2.24
C THR A 135 3.74 -8.20 3.62
N ALA A 136 3.62 -6.88 3.80
CA ALA A 136 3.85 -6.23 5.09
C ALA A 136 2.90 -6.76 6.17
N LEU A 137 1.62 -6.90 5.88
CA LEU A 137 0.62 -7.42 6.81
C LEU A 137 0.96 -8.84 7.27
N ARG A 138 1.31 -9.74 6.35
CA ARG A 138 1.71 -11.11 6.67
C ARG A 138 2.94 -11.17 7.56
N LEU A 139 3.93 -10.32 7.30
CA LEU A 139 5.15 -10.26 8.10
C LEU A 139 4.90 -9.63 9.49
N CYS A 140 4.03 -8.63 9.58
CA CYS A 140 3.58 -8.09 10.86
C CYS A 140 2.82 -9.14 11.70
N GLN A 141 1.95 -9.92 11.07
CA GLN A 141 1.23 -11.02 11.72
C GLN A 141 2.18 -12.14 12.16
N TYR A 142 3.22 -12.43 11.36
CA TYR A 142 4.28 -13.37 11.73
C TYR A 142 5.03 -12.95 12.99
N ILE A 143 5.43 -11.68 13.10
CA ILE A 143 6.08 -11.18 14.33
C ILE A 143 5.17 -11.39 15.54
N LYS A 144 3.85 -11.18 15.39
CA LYS A 144 2.87 -11.33 16.48
C LYS A 144 2.64 -12.80 16.86
N SER A 145 2.63 -13.72 15.90
CA SER A 145 2.21 -15.12 16.09
C SER A 145 3.34 -16.13 16.10
N GLY A 146 4.53 -15.77 15.62
CA GLY A 146 5.66 -16.70 15.40
C GLY A 146 5.46 -17.68 14.24
N GLN A 147 4.37 -17.57 13.46
CA GLN A 147 4.03 -18.51 12.37
C GLN A 147 3.94 -17.81 11.02
N LEU A 148 4.90 -18.12 10.13
CA LEU A 148 4.87 -17.66 8.73
C LEU A 148 4.21 -18.72 7.85
N ASN A 149 2.96 -18.50 7.49
CA ASN A 149 2.15 -19.47 6.76
C ASN A 149 2.31 -19.43 5.23
N VAL A 150 3.14 -18.51 4.71
CA VAL A 150 3.30 -18.31 3.27
C VAL A 150 4.76 -18.00 2.96
N PRO A 151 5.33 -18.57 1.88
CA PRO A 151 6.69 -18.30 1.49
C PRO A 151 6.86 -16.82 1.10
N VAL A 152 7.78 -16.14 1.75
CA VAL A 152 8.20 -14.76 1.46
C VAL A 152 9.65 -14.80 1.03
N SER A 153 10.03 -14.01 0.04
CA SER A 153 11.42 -13.98 -0.44
C SER A 153 12.37 -13.42 0.64
N LYS A 154 13.61 -13.89 0.67
CA LYS A 154 14.63 -13.37 1.59
C LYS A 154 14.81 -11.86 1.46
N LYS A 155 14.76 -11.32 0.21
CA LYS A 155 14.83 -9.88 -0.08
C LYS A 155 13.67 -9.11 0.60
N ALA A 156 12.46 -9.63 0.52
CA ALA A 156 11.30 -8.99 1.15
C ALA A 156 11.37 -9.05 2.68
N ILE A 157 11.91 -10.12 3.26
CA ILE A 157 12.13 -10.23 4.70
C ILE A 157 13.15 -9.18 5.17
N ALA A 158 14.29 -9.05 4.49
CA ALA A 158 15.28 -8.02 4.80
C ALA A 158 14.68 -6.61 4.71
N SER A 159 14.04 -6.27 3.58
CA SER A 159 13.36 -4.98 3.41
C SER A 159 12.31 -4.71 4.49
N PHE A 160 11.62 -5.74 4.96
CA PHE A 160 10.63 -5.57 6.03
C PHE A 160 11.29 -5.20 7.37
N PHE A 161 12.43 -5.81 7.72
CA PHE A 161 13.16 -5.43 8.93
C PHE A 161 13.69 -3.99 8.84
N ASP A 162 14.18 -3.54 7.68
CA ASP A 162 14.56 -2.15 7.47
C ASP A 162 13.34 -1.22 7.68
N GLY A 163 12.19 -1.59 7.11
CA GLY A 163 10.93 -0.87 7.30
C GLY A 163 10.46 -0.85 8.76
N LEU A 164 10.67 -1.92 9.50
CA LEU A 164 10.33 -2.01 10.92
C LEU A 164 11.19 -1.07 11.79
N ILE A 165 12.48 -0.96 11.48
CA ILE A 165 13.38 0.00 12.14
C ILE A 165 12.89 1.43 11.90
N ILE A 166 12.56 1.76 10.63
CA ILE A 166 12.02 3.07 10.25
C ILE A 166 10.68 3.33 10.96
N PHE A 167 9.78 2.34 10.99
CA PHE A 167 8.50 2.45 11.69
C PHE A 167 8.65 2.73 13.18
N ASN A 168 9.54 2.01 13.86
CA ASN A 168 9.76 2.20 15.30
C ASN A 168 10.30 3.62 15.59
N ARG A 169 11.24 4.11 14.77
CA ARG A 169 11.71 5.49 14.86
C ARG A 169 10.57 6.49 14.65
N ALA A 170 9.78 6.31 13.61
CA ALA A 170 8.63 7.17 13.30
C ALA A 170 7.61 7.16 14.44
N LYS A 171 7.34 6.01 15.05
CA LYS A 171 6.43 5.88 16.18
C LYS A 171 6.91 6.66 17.42
N GLU A 172 8.22 6.69 17.66
CA GLU A 172 8.80 7.50 18.75
C GLU A 172 8.71 9.00 18.45
N GLU A 173 8.86 9.40 17.18
CA GLU A 173 8.76 10.79 16.75
C GLU A 173 7.31 11.29 16.75
N MET A 174 6.37 10.49 16.27
CA MET A 174 4.93 10.79 16.15
C MET A 174 4.16 10.43 17.44
N LYS A 175 4.44 11.10 18.55
CA LYS A 175 3.85 10.75 19.87
C LYS A 175 2.32 10.76 19.93
N ASN A 176 1.68 11.62 19.16
CA ASN A 176 0.22 11.79 19.14
C ASN A 176 -0.47 11.02 18.00
N PHE A 177 0.28 10.26 17.20
CA PHE A 177 -0.26 9.42 16.16
C PHE A 177 -0.36 7.97 16.68
N SER A 178 -1.58 7.44 16.75
CA SER A 178 -1.82 6.04 17.09
C SER A 178 -2.18 5.24 15.85
N PHE A 179 -1.45 4.15 15.63
CA PHE A 179 -1.83 3.20 14.58
C PHE A 179 -2.92 2.26 15.09
N THR A 180 -3.88 1.94 14.21
CA THR A 180 -4.87 0.91 14.52
C THR A 180 -4.19 -0.45 14.74
N PRO A 181 -4.77 -1.33 15.54
CA PRO A 181 -4.31 -2.71 15.63
C PRO A 181 -4.25 -3.37 14.26
N LEU A 182 -3.30 -4.31 14.08
CA LEU A 182 -3.30 -5.14 12.89
C LEU A 182 -4.63 -5.90 12.80
N PRO A 183 -5.23 -6.00 11.60
CA PRO A 183 -6.41 -6.83 11.43
C PRO A 183 -6.09 -8.25 11.87
N GLU A 184 -7.04 -8.90 12.48
CA GLU A 184 -6.92 -10.31 12.76
C GLU A 184 -6.74 -11.08 11.45
N LYS A 185 -6.13 -12.27 11.54
CA LYS A 185 -6.00 -13.14 10.37
C LYS A 185 -7.40 -13.35 9.81
N ALA A 186 -7.55 -13.13 8.50
CA ALA A 186 -8.83 -13.36 7.85
C ALA A 186 -9.33 -14.78 8.18
N LYS A 187 -10.59 -14.91 8.56
CA LYS A 187 -11.24 -16.20 8.83
C LYS A 187 -11.14 -17.10 7.61
N ALA A 188 -11.37 -16.52 6.42
CA ALA A 188 -11.14 -17.17 5.15
C ALA A 188 -10.96 -16.14 4.02
N ILE A 189 -10.35 -16.58 2.92
CA ILE A 189 -10.17 -15.79 1.70
C ILE A 189 -11.19 -16.28 0.67
N TYR A 190 -11.93 -15.36 0.07
CA TYR A 190 -12.89 -15.66 -0.99
C TYR A 190 -12.58 -14.93 -2.30
N CYS A 191 -13.06 -15.50 -3.40
CA CYS A 191 -13.02 -14.89 -4.73
C CYS A 191 -14.45 -14.82 -5.27
N ILE A 192 -14.75 -13.85 -6.11
CA ILE A 192 -16.06 -13.67 -6.73
C ILE A 192 -15.96 -13.88 -8.24
N THR A 193 -16.97 -14.57 -8.80
CA THR A 193 -17.16 -14.69 -10.25
C THR A 193 -18.64 -14.56 -10.59
N GLY A 194 -18.93 -13.86 -11.71
CA GLY A 194 -20.32 -13.57 -12.11
C GLY A 194 -20.91 -12.32 -11.46
N ILE A 195 -22.19 -12.12 -11.67
CA ILE A 195 -22.98 -11.00 -11.15
C ILE A 195 -23.67 -11.45 -9.87
N LEU A 196 -23.53 -10.66 -8.82
CA LEU A 196 -24.15 -10.87 -7.51
C LEU A 196 -25.33 -9.91 -7.29
N SER A 197 -26.02 -10.03 -6.16
CA SER A 197 -27.20 -9.22 -5.82
C SER A 197 -26.87 -7.73 -5.63
N GLN A 198 -25.65 -7.43 -5.20
CA GLN A 198 -25.15 -6.07 -4.98
C GLN A 198 -23.86 -5.83 -5.75
N SER A 199 -23.37 -4.57 -5.73
CA SER A 199 -22.07 -4.24 -6.31
C SER A 199 -20.96 -5.02 -5.60
N ARG A 200 -19.93 -5.39 -6.36
CA ARG A 200 -18.79 -6.14 -5.81
C ARG A 200 -18.13 -5.40 -4.66
N ASP A 201 -17.97 -4.08 -4.76
CA ASP A 201 -17.31 -3.27 -3.75
C ASP A 201 -18.13 -3.21 -2.45
N ALA A 202 -19.46 -3.10 -2.54
CA ALA A 202 -20.33 -3.14 -1.37
C ALA A 202 -20.28 -4.50 -0.65
N LEU A 203 -20.21 -5.60 -1.39
CA LEU A 203 -20.08 -6.94 -0.80
C LEU A 203 -18.70 -7.15 -0.18
N ILE A 204 -17.61 -6.64 -0.81
CA ILE A 204 -16.26 -6.71 -0.27
C ILE A 204 -16.19 -5.94 1.06
N GLU A 205 -16.75 -4.74 1.10
CA GLU A 205 -16.81 -3.94 2.31
C GLU A 205 -17.61 -4.65 3.41
N CYS A 206 -18.80 -5.13 3.10
CA CYS A 206 -19.63 -5.90 4.02
C CYS A 206 -18.90 -7.13 4.56
N PHE A 207 -18.34 -8.00 3.71
CA PHE A 207 -17.70 -9.24 4.15
C PHE A 207 -16.40 -9.00 4.92
N SER A 208 -15.71 -7.89 4.67
CA SER A 208 -14.52 -7.50 5.43
C SER A 208 -14.82 -7.22 6.90
N THR A 209 -16.01 -6.69 7.22
CA THR A 209 -16.45 -6.46 8.61
C THR A 209 -16.59 -7.74 9.41
N TYR A 210 -16.84 -8.88 8.73
CA TYR A 210 -16.90 -10.21 9.34
C TYR A 210 -15.56 -10.94 9.38
N GLY A 211 -14.47 -10.27 8.95
CA GLY A 211 -13.12 -10.84 8.96
C GLY A 211 -12.80 -11.72 7.74
N TYR A 212 -13.52 -11.58 6.64
CA TYR A 212 -13.25 -12.29 5.39
C TYR A 212 -12.45 -11.41 4.41
N GLU A 213 -11.45 -12.00 3.74
CA GLU A 213 -10.58 -11.26 2.79
C GLU A 213 -10.97 -11.56 1.35
N PHE A 214 -11.10 -10.53 0.53
CA PHE A 214 -11.34 -10.67 -0.90
C PHE A 214 -10.05 -10.88 -1.69
N SER A 215 -10.08 -11.82 -2.64
CA SER A 215 -9.03 -12.02 -3.63
C SER A 215 -9.58 -11.85 -5.04
N ASN A 216 -8.91 -11.06 -5.87
CA ASN A 216 -9.30 -10.90 -7.28
C ASN A 216 -9.16 -12.19 -8.09
N ASN A 217 -8.24 -13.06 -7.70
CA ASN A 217 -7.91 -14.29 -8.40
C ASN A 217 -8.08 -15.51 -7.49
N VAL A 218 -8.41 -16.65 -8.10
CA VAL A 218 -8.37 -17.94 -7.44
C VAL A 218 -6.91 -18.34 -7.25
N THR A 219 -6.47 -18.46 -5.99
CA THR A 219 -5.11 -18.85 -5.59
C THR A 219 -5.17 -20.10 -4.70
N ARG A 220 -4.02 -20.65 -4.29
CA ARG A 220 -3.98 -21.74 -3.32
C ARG A 220 -4.46 -21.35 -1.92
N GLU A 221 -4.49 -20.06 -1.62
CA GLU A 221 -4.94 -19.51 -0.34
C GLU A 221 -6.44 -19.20 -0.33
N THR A 222 -7.09 -19.18 -1.51
CA THR A 222 -8.53 -18.92 -1.61
C THR A 222 -9.30 -20.11 -1.05
N ASN A 223 -10.22 -19.88 -0.12
CA ASN A 223 -11.01 -20.88 0.54
C ASN A 223 -12.37 -21.12 -0.15
N TYR A 224 -12.95 -20.06 -0.72
CA TYR A 224 -14.27 -20.12 -1.36
C TYR A 224 -14.28 -19.36 -2.69
N LEU A 225 -14.97 -19.93 -3.69
CA LEU A 225 -15.38 -19.19 -4.87
C LEU A 225 -16.88 -18.90 -4.77
N ILE A 226 -17.23 -17.61 -4.63
CA ILE A 226 -18.63 -17.16 -4.65
C ILE A 226 -19.05 -17.01 -6.11
N VAL A 227 -20.08 -17.74 -6.49
CA VAL A 227 -20.55 -17.88 -7.86
C VAL A 227 -21.90 -17.18 -8.00
N GLY A 228 -21.92 -16.10 -8.79
CA GLY A 228 -23.13 -15.39 -9.19
C GLY A 228 -23.66 -15.87 -10.54
N THR A 229 -24.55 -15.07 -11.14
CA THR A 229 -25.08 -15.34 -12.49
C THR A 229 -24.02 -15.05 -13.55
N SER A 230 -24.01 -15.79 -14.65
CA SER A 230 -23.04 -15.68 -15.75
C SER A 230 -21.56 -15.70 -15.30
N PRO A 231 -21.11 -16.72 -14.59
CA PRO A 231 -19.76 -16.79 -14.03
C PRO A 231 -18.69 -16.96 -15.12
N GLY A 232 -17.54 -16.37 -14.91
CA GLY A 232 -16.38 -16.51 -15.81
C GLY A 232 -15.76 -17.90 -15.76
N LYS A 233 -15.61 -18.53 -16.93
CA LYS A 233 -15.14 -19.92 -17.08
C LYS A 233 -13.75 -20.17 -16.47
N THR A 234 -12.85 -19.18 -16.49
CA THR A 234 -11.48 -19.32 -15.98
C THR A 234 -11.43 -19.56 -14.47
N LYS A 235 -12.18 -18.76 -13.70
CA LYS A 235 -12.21 -18.91 -12.24
C LYS A 235 -12.90 -20.22 -11.81
N ILE A 236 -13.96 -20.62 -12.50
CA ILE A 236 -14.63 -21.91 -12.28
C ILE A 236 -13.65 -23.07 -12.51
N LYS A 237 -12.94 -23.09 -13.67
CA LYS A 237 -11.95 -24.14 -13.96
C LYS A 237 -10.85 -24.22 -12.91
N LEU A 238 -10.33 -23.07 -12.45
CA LEU A 238 -9.30 -23.05 -11.42
C LEU A 238 -9.81 -23.53 -10.07
N ALA A 239 -11.03 -23.14 -9.68
CA ALA A 239 -11.64 -23.60 -8.44
C ALA A 239 -11.86 -25.12 -8.47
N THR A 240 -12.38 -25.65 -9.57
CA THR A 240 -12.56 -27.11 -9.75
C THR A 240 -11.21 -27.84 -9.70
N LYS A 241 -10.17 -27.33 -10.40
CA LYS A 241 -8.82 -27.92 -10.38
C LYS A 241 -8.21 -27.95 -8.97
N ASN A 242 -8.52 -26.98 -8.14
CA ASN A 242 -7.99 -26.86 -6.77
C ASN A 242 -8.91 -27.50 -5.72
N ASN A 243 -9.96 -28.22 -6.11
CA ASN A 243 -11.00 -28.78 -5.22
C ASN A 243 -11.59 -27.72 -4.27
N MET A 244 -11.71 -26.49 -4.74
CA MET A 244 -12.18 -25.37 -3.94
C MET A 244 -13.71 -25.35 -3.89
N PRO A 245 -14.32 -25.16 -2.71
CA PRO A 245 -15.75 -24.98 -2.58
C PRO A 245 -16.28 -23.83 -3.44
N GLN A 246 -17.25 -24.13 -4.31
CA GLN A 246 -17.98 -23.17 -5.12
C GLN A 246 -19.37 -23.01 -4.49
N ILE A 247 -19.66 -21.82 -4.00
CA ILE A 247 -20.88 -21.55 -3.23
C ILE A 247 -21.61 -20.34 -3.79
N THR A 248 -22.90 -20.29 -3.61
CA THR A 248 -23.71 -19.13 -3.98
C THR A 248 -23.54 -18.01 -2.96
N GLU A 249 -23.90 -16.78 -3.35
CA GLU A 249 -23.94 -15.65 -2.43
C GLU A 249 -24.80 -15.93 -1.19
N ALA A 250 -25.97 -16.52 -1.37
CA ALA A 250 -26.87 -16.88 -0.27
C ALA A 250 -26.25 -17.90 0.70
N GLN A 251 -25.50 -18.87 0.18
CA GLN A 251 -24.78 -19.84 1.01
C GLN A 251 -23.65 -19.17 1.78
N PHE A 252 -22.93 -18.24 1.16
CA PHE A 252 -21.88 -17.50 1.85
C PHE A 252 -22.44 -16.60 2.96
N ILE A 253 -23.56 -15.91 2.71
CA ILE A 253 -24.24 -15.09 3.73
C ILE A 253 -24.71 -15.98 4.92
N LYS A 254 -25.17 -17.20 4.67
CA LYS A 254 -25.49 -18.14 5.75
C LYS A 254 -24.27 -18.52 6.59
N LEU A 255 -23.09 -18.68 5.97
CA LEU A 255 -21.85 -18.92 6.71
C LEU A 255 -21.51 -17.73 7.62
N LEU A 256 -21.66 -16.49 7.12
CA LEU A 256 -21.42 -15.29 7.92
C LEU A 256 -22.32 -15.24 9.15
N ASN A 257 -23.60 -15.57 8.98
CA ASN A 257 -24.58 -15.55 10.08
C ASN A 257 -24.33 -16.65 11.13
N ASN A 258 -23.77 -17.79 10.73
CA ASN A 258 -23.42 -18.85 11.67
C ASN A 258 -22.14 -18.56 12.46
N ASP A 259 -21.32 -17.62 12.02
CA ASP A 259 -20.12 -17.17 12.73
C ASP A 259 -20.45 -16.11 13.82
N ILE A 260 -21.70 -15.69 13.95
CA ILE A 260 -22.18 -14.68 14.91
C ILE A 260 -22.70 -15.33 16.22
N ILE A 261 -22.83 -16.66 16.26
CA ILE A 261 -23.22 -17.43 17.44
C ILE A 261 -21.98 -18.07 18.06
#